data_3730b35b22c8ea87c636f56056c064ef
#
_entry.id   3730b35b22c8ea87c636f56056c064ef
#
_cell.length_a   1.000
_cell.length_b   1.000
_cell.length_c   1.000
_cell.angle_alpha   90.00
_cell.angle_beta   90.00
_cell.angle_gamma   90.00
#
_symmetry.space_group_name_H-M   'P 1'
#
loop_
_entity.id
_entity.type
_entity.pdbx_description
1 polymer ?
#
loop_
_entity_poly.entity_id
_entity_poly.type
_entity_poly.pdbx_seq_one_letter_code
_entity_poly.pdbx_strand_id
1 'polypeptide(L)'
;DKFAELLRRVSDTGIERIRFMTSHPKDISDSVISVMAERDNICKSLHLPLQCGSSKVLKLMNRKYTKEWFLEKAERVKAAMPGITLTTDIIVGFPGETTADFEETLEVLEKVRFDMIYSFIFSPRRGTPAEKMPDVISDEEKKRNFDRLLEVQNAISLEKNLAMIGKTEKILVEGASKTRSDVLTGHTDGNKIVNFKGSPSLTGQIVDVKITETGTFNLTGELI
;
A
#
# COMPACT_ATOMS: atom_id res chain seq x y z
N ASP A 1 -15.41 -6.87 18.09
CA ASP A 1 -14.03 -6.87 17.57
C ASP A 1 -13.15 -5.96 18.43
N LYS A 2 -12.23 -6.57 19.19
CA LYS A 2 -11.36 -5.87 20.14
C LYS A 2 -10.46 -4.83 19.48
N PHE A 3 -10.02 -5.07 18.25
CA PHE A 3 -9.17 -4.12 17.55
C PHE A 3 -9.95 -2.89 17.08
N ALA A 4 -11.16 -3.07 16.57
CA ALA A 4 -12.04 -1.97 16.23
C ALA A 4 -12.38 -1.10 17.45
N GLU A 5 -12.62 -1.73 18.61
CA GLU A 5 -12.85 -1.00 19.87
C GLU A 5 -11.60 -0.22 20.32
N LEU A 6 -10.42 -0.85 20.22
CA LEU A 6 -9.15 -0.17 20.53
C LEU A 6 -8.96 1.07 19.64
N LEU A 7 -9.20 0.95 18.32
CA LEU A 7 -9.09 2.08 17.39
C LEU A 7 -10.05 3.22 17.76
N ARG A 8 -11.30 2.93 18.16
CA ARG A 8 -12.24 3.96 18.63
C ARG A 8 -11.69 4.67 19.86
N ARG A 9 -11.26 3.91 20.86
CA ARG A 9 -10.74 4.48 22.12
C ARG A 9 -9.48 5.31 21.90
N VAL A 10 -8.57 4.87 21.02
CA VAL A 10 -7.40 5.67 20.65
C VAL A 10 -7.83 6.94 19.89
N SER A 11 -8.78 6.82 18.98
CA SER A 11 -9.35 7.99 18.27
C SER A 11 -9.95 9.01 19.22
N ASP A 12 -10.64 8.56 20.26
CA ASP A 12 -11.30 9.42 21.26
C ASP A 12 -10.29 10.17 22.17
N THR A 13 -8.99 9.83 22.15
CA THR A 13 -7.95 10.56 22.90
C THR A 13 -7.62 11.93 22.30
N GLY A 14 -8.08 12.24 21.09
CA GLY A 14 -7.83 13.50 20.42
C GLY A 14 -6.49 13.57 19.67
N ILE A 15 -5.78 12.46 19.51
CA ILE A 15 -4.59 12.40 18.64
C ILE A 15 -5.03 12.74 17.20
N GLU A 16 -4.37 13.72 16.59
CA GLU A 16 -4.79 14.29 15.28
C GLU A 16 -4.64 13.31 14.13
N ARG A 17 -3.68 12.36 14.20
CA ARG A 17 -3.42 11.40 13.13
C ARG A 17 -3.00 10.04 13.67
N ILE A 18 -3.80 9.03 13.35
CA ILE A 18 -3.60 7.64 13.76
C ILE A 18 -3.39 6.80 12.52
N ARG A 19 -2.28 6.07 12.49
CA ARG A 19 -1.97 5.08 11.44
C ARG A 19 -1.63 3.75 12.06
N PHE A 20 -2.05 2.68 11.44
CA PHE A 20 -1.70 1.33 11.85
C PHE A 20 -1.31 0.48 10.63
N MET A 21 -0.57 -0.58 10.87
CA MET A 21 -0.21 -1.57 9.86
C MET A 21 -0.96 -2.86 10.11
N THR A 22 -1.32 -3.56 9.05
CA THR A 22 -1.93 -4.88 9.13
C THR A 22 -0.96 -5.93 8.63
N SER A 23 -0.97 -7.10 9.28
CA SER A 23 -0.12 -8.23 8.90
C SER A 23 -0.87 -9.25 8.05
N HIS A 24 -2.21 -9.22 8.06
CA HIS A 24 -3.02 -10.20 7.35
C HIS A 24 -4.38 -9.61 6.91
N PRO A 25 -4.86 -9.86 5.66
CA PRO A 25 -6.13 -9.30 5.17
C PRO A 25 -7.36 -9.71 5.99
N LYS A 26 -7.32 -10.89 6.65
CA LYS A 26 -8.40 -11.37 7.51
C LYS A 26 -8.57 -10.57 8.80
N ASP A 27 -7.51 -9.88 9.25
CA ASP A 27 -7.55 -9.08 10.47
C ASP A 27 -8.31 -7.76 10.26
N ILE A 28 -8.58 -7.39 9.00
CA ILE A 28 -9.42 -6.25 8.64
C ILE A 28 -10.88 -6.71 8.59
N SER A 29 -11.54 -6.63 9.74
CA SER A 29 -12.98 -6.90 9.86
C SER A 29 -13.81 -5.75 9.31
N ASP A 30 -15.10 -5.99 9.09
CA ASP A 30 -16.05 -4.94 8.70
C ASP A 30 -16.20 -3.88 9.79
N SER A 31 -16.05 -4.27 11.08
CA SER A 31 -16.01 -3.33 12.20
C SER A 31 -14.80 -2.38 12.14
N VAL A 32 -13.62 -2.88 11.75
CA VAL A 32 -12.42 -2.03 11.55
C VAL A 32 -12.64 -1.07 10.38
N ILE A 33 -13.19 -1.55 9.26
CA ILE A 33 -13.53 -0.72 8.09
C ILE A 33 -14.49 0.40 8.50
N SER A 34 -15.55 0.09 9.26
CA SER A 34 -16.52 1.10 9.74
C SER A 34 -15.84 2.15 10.60
N VAL A 35 -15.01 1.74 11.57
CA VAL A 35 -14.28 2.69 12.43
C VAL A 35 -13.36 3.60 11.63
N MET A 36 -12.63 3.05 10.67
CA MET A 36 -11.77 3.84 9.77
C MET A 36 -12.58 4.85 8.96
N ALA A 37 -13.78 4.46 8.49
CA ALA A 37 -14.64 5.35 7.72
C ALA A 37 -15.27 6.47 8.58
N GLU A 38 -15.64 6.15 9.83
CA GLU A 38 -16.33 7.07 10.76
C GLU A 38 -15.40 8.11 11.40
N ARG A 39 -14.10 7.83 11.54
CA ARG A 39 -13.16 8.63 12.33
C ARG A 39 -12.18 9.37 11.44
N ASP A 40 -12.25 10.71 11.41
CA ASP A 40 -11.42 11.56 10.55
C ASP A 40 -9.94 11.52 10.92
N ASN A 41 -9.61 11.30 12.19
CA ASN A 41 -8.23 11.21 12.65
C ASN A 41 -7.57 9.85 12.42
N ILE A 42 -8.30 8.84 11.91
CA ILE A 42 -7.72 7.57 11.45
C ILE A 42 -7.41 7.71 9.96
N CYS A 43 -6.12 7.62 9.63
CA CYS A 43 -5.61 7.78 8.28
C CYS A 43 -6.31 6.86 7.27
N LYS A 44 -6.70 7.41 6.13
CA LYS A 44 -7.28 6.64 5.02
C LYS A 44 -6.16 5.98 4.19
N SER A 45 -5.38 5.16 4.86
CA SER A 45 -4.29 4.39 4.31
C SER A 45 -4.32 2.98 4.91
N LEU A 46 -4.36 1.96 4.08
CA LEU A 46 -4.42 0.58 4.53
C LEU A 46 -3.44 -0.29 3.75
N HIS A 47 -2.58 -1.00 4.48
CA HIS A 47 -1.76 -2.07 3.93
C HIS A 47 -2.54 -3.39 3.99
N LEU A 48 -2.79 -3.99 2.83
CA LEU A 48 -3.59 -5.22 2.69
C LEU A 48 -2.76 -6.27 1.93
N PRO A 49 -1.97 -7.12 2.62
CA PRO A 49 -1.02 -8.04 1.98
C PRO A 49 -1.74 -9.13 1.15
N LEU A 50 -1.61 -9.08 -0.18
CA LEU A 50 -2.15 -10.09 -1.10
C LEU A 50 -1.23 -11.30 -1.22
N GLN A 51 0.04 -11.06 -1.41
CA GLN A 51 1.15 -11.99 -1.68
C GLN A 51 1.18 -12.52 -3.12
N CYS A 52 0.06 -13.00 -3.68
CA CYS A 52 -0.08 -13.50 -5.04
C CYS A 52 -1.54 -13.39 -5.50
N GLY A 53 -1.78 -13.19 -6.78
CA GLY A 53 -3.13 -13.13 -7.35
C GLY A 53 -3.75 -14.48 -7.71
N SER A 54 -3.00 -15.58 -7.63
CA SER A 54 -3.52 -16.93 -7.92
C SER A 54 -3.97 -17.64 -6.66
N SER A 55 -5.23 -18.06 -6.61
CA SER A 55 -5.78 -18.86 -5.49
C SER A 55 -5.04 -20.18 -5.29
N LYS A 56 -4.51 -20.80 -6.36
CA LYS A 56 -3.66 -21.97 -6.31
C LYS A 56 -2.36 -21.70 -5.55
N VAL A 57 -1.66 -20.61 -5.90
CA VAL A 57 -0.39 -20.22 -5.27
C VAL A 57 -0.62 -19.76 -3.84
N LEU A 58 -1.67 -19.01 -3.57
CA LEU A 58 -2.06 -18.64 -2.20
C LEU A 58 -2.25 -19.87 -1.29
N LYS A 59 -2.85 -20.93 -1.82
CA LYS A 59 -2.96 -22.21 -1.09
C LYS A 59 -1.60 -22.84 -0.81
N LEU A 60 -0.67 -22.82 -1.78
CA LEU A 60 0.71 -23.29 -1.60
C LEU A 60 1.47 -22.47 -0.54
N MET A 61 1.23 -21.16 -0.50
CA MET A 61 1.74 -20.24 0.54
C MET A 61 1.06 -20.42 1.90
N ASN A 62 0.15 -21.39 2.04
CA ASN A 62 -0.67 -21.61 3.23
C ASN A 62 -1.57 -20.40 3.61
N ARG A 63 -1.93 -19.56 2.64
CA ARG A 63 -2.90 -18.48 2.85
C ARG A 63 -4.32 -19.07 2.92
N LYS A 64 -5.12 -18.55 3.84
CA LYS A 64 -6.47 -19.06 4.13
C LYS A 64 -7.56 -18.21 3.46
N TYR A 65 -7.25 -17.65 2.31
CA TYR A 65 -8.17 -16.87 1.46
C TYR A 65 -7.85 -17.11 -0.01
N THR A 66 -8.83 -16.80 -0.87
CA THR A 66 -8.71 -16.89 -2.33
C THR A 66 -8.56 -15.48 -2.95
N LYS A 67 -8.24 -15.43 -4.25
CA LYS A 67 -8.24 -14.20 -5.05
C LYS A 67 -9.59 -13.47 -4.96
N GLU A 68 -10.68 -14.21 -5.14
CA GLU A 68 -12.04 -13.66 -5.15
C GLU A 68 -12.39 -13.02 -3.81
N TRP A 69 -12.11 -13.72 -2.72
CA TRP A 69 -12.32 -13.19 -1.37
C TRP A 69 -11.51 -11.91 -1.13
N PHE A 70 -10.26 -11.88 -1.61
CA PHE A 70 -9.42 -10.69 -1.48
C PHE A 70 -9.96 -9.52 -2.29
N LEU A 71 -10.37 -9.74 -3.54
CA LEU A 71 -10.98 -8.72 -4.40
C LEU A 71 -12.23 -8.13 -3.75
N GLU A 72 -13.13 -8.98 -3.23
CA GLU A 72 -14.34 -8.55 -2.50
C GLU A 72 -13.97 -7.69 -1.28
N LYS A 73 -12.95 -8.09 -0.52
CA LYS A 73 -12.48 -7.33 0.64
C LYS A 73 -11.93 -5.95 0.23
N ALA A 74 -11.10 -5.89 -0.80
CA ALA A 74 -10.56 -4.62 -1.31
C ALA A 74 -11.67 -3.69 -1.83
N GLU A 75 -12.67 -4.25 -2.50
CA GLU A 75 -13.83 -3.49 -2.99
C GLU A 75 -14.68 -2.93 -1.83
N ARG A 76 -14.95 -3.72 -0.79
CA ARG A 76 -15.64 -3.24 0.42
C ARG A 76 -14.89 -2.10 1.11
N VAL A 77 -13.56 -2.21 1.23
CA VAL A 77 -12.73 -1.14 1.80
C VAL A 77 -12.86 0.15 0.99
N LYS A 78 -12.77 0.05 -0.34
CA LYS A 78 -12.91 1.21 -1.24
C LYS A 78 -14.31 1.82 -1.24
N ALA A 79 -15.33 0.99 -1.16
CA ALA A 79 -16.72 1.45 -1.09
C ALA A 79 -17.00 2.21 0.21
N ALA A 80 -16.45 1.75 1.34
CA ALA A 80 -16.60 2.42 2.63
C ALA A 80 -15.76 3.72 2.74
N MET A 81 -14.62 3.77 2.04
CA MET A 81 -13.69 4.90 2.08
C MET A 81 -13.22 5.26 0.67
N PRO A 82 -14.03 5.99 -0.13
CA PRO A 82 -13.62 6.43 -1.45
C PRO A 82 -12.32 7.25 -1.39
N GLY A 83 -11.35 6.88 -2.25
CA GLY A 83 -10.04 7.54 -2.27
C GLY A 83 -9.01 7.01 -1.26
N ILE A 84 -9.34 5.98 -0.47
CA ILE A 84 -8.37 5.34 0.42
C ILE A 84 -7.13 4.89 -0.36
N THR A 85 -5.96 5.12 0.23
CA THR A 85 -4.68 4.59 -0.28
C THR A 85 -4.56 3.13 0.12
N LEU A 86 -4.43 2.23 -0.85
CA LEU A 86 -4.17 0.80 -0.62
C LEU A 86 -2.76 0.43 -1.04
N THR A 87 -2.07 -0.28 -0.16
CA THR A 87 -0.77 -0.88 -0.46
C THR A 87 -0.82 -2.39 -0.21
N THR A 88 0.09 -3.14 -0.84
CA THR A 88 0.14 -4.61 -0.70
C THR A 88 1.56 -5.14 -0.84
N ASP A 89 1.75 -6.40 -0.46
CA ASP A 89 2.94 -7.18 -0.76
C ASP A 89 2.66 -8.15 -1.92
N ILE A 90 3.63 -8.31 -2.83
CA ILE A 90 3.59 -9.29 -3.92
C ILE A 90 4.91 -10.05 -3.94
N ILE A 91 4.82 -11.38 -4.01
CA ILE A 91 5.96 -12.29 -4.19
C ILE A 91 5.82 -12.95 -5.55
N VAL A 92 6.82 -12.76 -6.42
CA VAL A 92 6.90 -13.38 -7.75
C VAL A 92 7.81 -14.60 -7.70
N GLY A 93 7.46 -15.65 -8.43
CA GLY A 93 8.28 -16.86 -8.54
C GLY A 93 8.24 -17.74 -7.30
N PHE A 94 7.12 -17.75 -6.56
CA PHE A 94 6.93 -18.74 -5.50
C PHE A 94 6.93 -20.16 -6.10
N PRO A 95 7.55 -21.17 -5.44
CA PRO A 95 7.57 -22.54 -5.95
C PRO A 95 6.17 -23.04 -6.29
N GLY A 96 6.00 -23.52 -7.53
CA GLY A 96 4.72 -23.93 -8.07
C GLY A 96 3.92 -22.83 -8.80
N GLU A 97 4.38 -21.59 -8.81
CA GLU A 97 3.80 -20.50 -9.61
C GLU A 97 4.15 -20.70 -11.09
N THR A 98 3.15 -20.73 -11.95
CA THR A 98 3.29 -20.76 -13.41
C THR A 98 3.11 -19.35 -13.98
N THR A 99 3.46 -19.16 -15.28
CA THR A 99 3.19 -17.90 -15.99
C THR A 99 1.71 -17.54 -15.94
N ALA A 100 0.80 -18.52 -16.06
CA ALA A 100 -0.65 -18.28 -15.96
C ALA A 100 -1.05 -17.79 -14.54
N ASP A 101 -0.45 -18.34 -13.49
CA ASP A 101 -0.68 -17.88 -12.11
C ASP A 101 -0.17 -16.43 -11.91
N PHE A 102 0.94 -16.08 -12.58
CA PHE A 102 1.46 -14.70 -12.54
C PHE A 102 0.55 -13.72 -13.29
N GLU A 103 -0.03 -14.10 -14.44
CA GLU A 103 -1.02 -13.25 -15.14
C GLU A 103 -2.23 -12.95 -14.25
N GLU A 104 -2.70 -13.90 -13.44
CA GLU A 104 -3.74 -13.65 -12.44
C GLU A 104 -3.33 -12.59 -11.42
N THR A 105 -2.03 -12.51 -11.07
CA THR A 105 -1.52 -11.46 -10.17
C THR A 105 -1.60 -10.08 -10.84
N LEU A 106 -1.24 -9.96 -12.13
CA LEU A 106 -1.39 -8.71 -12.88
C LEU A 106 -2.86 -8.29 -12.98
N GLU A 107 -3.78 -9.23 -13.25
CA GLU A 107 -5.22 -8.93 -13.25
C GLU A 107 -5.71 -8.33 -11.92
N VAL A 108 -5.22 -8.84 -10.79
CA VAL A 108 -5.58 -8.30 -9.47
C VAL A 108 -5.03 -6.88 -9.30
N LEU A 109 -3.80 -6.60 -9.73
CA LEU A 109 -3.25 -5.25 -9.69
C LEU A 109 -4.09 -4.26 -10.51
N GLU A 110 -4.48 -4.65 -11.72
CA GLU A 110 -5.31 -3.82 -12.60
C GLU A 110 -6.71 -3.57 -12.04
N LYS A 111 -7.31 -4.57 -11.37
CA LYS A 111 -8.63 -4.43 -10.74
C LYS A 111 -8.59 -3.61 -9.44
N VAL A 112 -7.64 -3.93 -8.57
CA VAL A 112 -7.54 -3.25 -7.26
C VAL A 112 -6.88 -1.89 -7.41
N ARG A 113 -5.92 -1.70 -8.34
CA ARG A 113 -5.18 -0.46 -8.55
C ARG A 113 -4.57 0.06 -7.25
N PHE A 114 -3.64 -0.70 -6.71
CA PHE A 114 -2.90 -0.30 -5.50
C PHE A 114 -2.13 1.00 -5.73
N ASP A 115 -1.99 1.81 -4.70
CA ASP A 115 -1.20 3.03 -4.76
C ASP A 115 0.30 2.74 -4.79
N MET A 116 0.70 1.64 -4.11
CA MET A 116 2.07 1.13 -4.10
C MET A 116 2.06 -0.35 -3.74
N ILE A 117 3.03 -1.10 -4.23
CA ILE A 117 3.30 -2.47 -3.81
C ILE A 117 4.71 -2.59 -3.25
N TYR A 118 4.89 -3.51 -2.31
CA TYR A 118 6.20 -4.04 -1.92
C TYR A 118 6.37 -5.37 -2.63
N SER A 119 7.27 -5.42 -3.60
CA SER A 119 7.45 -6.56 -4.49
C SER A 119 8.78 -7.25 -4.25
N PHE A 120 8.75 -8.57 -4.30
CA PHE A 120 9.91 -9.42 -4.05
C PHE A 120 9.91 -10.58 -5.05
N ILE A 121 11.09 -10.99 -5.50
CA ILE A 121 11.28 -12.31 -6.08
C ILE A 121 11.40 -13.28 -4.90
N PHE A 122 10.73 -14.43 -4.98
CA PHE A 122 10.78 -15.43 -3.91
C PHE A 122 12.23 -15.84 -3.61
N SER A 123 12.56 -15.85 -2.33
CA SER A 123 13.83 -16.36 -1.83
C SER A 123 13.58 -17.44 -0.77
N PRO A 124 14.10 -18.65 -0.96
CA PRO A 124 13.90 -19.74 -0.02
C PRO A 124 14.40 -19.38 1.38
N ARG A 125 13.60 -19.66 2.39
CA ARG A 125 14.02 -19.50 3.79
C ARG A 125 14.27 -20.86 4.41
N ARG A 126 15.44 -21.03 5.00
CA ARG A 126 15.84 -22.29 5.63
C ARG A 126 14.82 -22.75 6.67
N GLY A 127 14.46 -24.03 6.61
CA GLY A 127 13.52 -24.66 7.54
C GLY A 127 12.04 -24.46 7.19
N THR A 128 11.72 -23.79 6.08
CA THR A 128 10.32 -23.67 5.62
C THR A 128 9.95 -24.80 4.64
N PRO A 129 8.67 -25.20 4.56
CA PRO A 129 8.22 -26.15 3.53
C PRO A 129 8.57 -25.69 2.10
N ALA A 130 8.47 -24.41 1.83
CA ALA A 130 8.74 -23.82 0.51
C ALA A 130 10.20 -23.98 0.06
N GLU A 131 11.17 -24.13 0.99
CA GLU A 131 12.58 -24.39 0.67
C GLU A 131 12.77 -25.68 -0.14
N LYS A 132 11.90 -26.67 0.09
CA LYS A 132 11.97 -28.01 -0.53
C LYS A 132 11.05 -28.17 -1.74
N MET A 133 10.27 -27.15 -2.06
CA MET A 133 9.37 -27.21 -3.19
C MET A 133 10.16 -26.92 -4.49
N PRO A 134 9.87 -27.65 -5.59
CA PRO A 134 10.52 -27.40 -6.86
C PRO A 134 10.02 -26.11 -7.50
N ASP A 135 10.94 -25.36 -8.10
CA ASP A 135 10.61 -24.28 -9.01
C ASP A 135 9.97 -24.83 -10.30
N VAL A 136 9.02 -24.09 -10.85
CA VAL A 136 8.31 -24.44 -12.09
C VAL A 136 8.78 -23.56 -13.25
N ILE A 137 9.30 -22.37 -12.93
CA ILE A 137 9.83 -21.42 -13.91
C ILE A 137 11.30 -21.10 -13.60
N SER A 138 12.05 -20.70 -14.63
CA SER A 138 13.47 -20.35 -14.48
C SER A 138 13.66 -19.01 -13.76
N ASP A 139 14.87 -18.75 -13.27
CA ASP A 139 15.20 -17.47 -12.63
C ASP A 139 15.11 -16.29 -13.62
N GLU A 140 15.43 -16.53 -14.91
CA GLU A 140 15.24 -15.53 -15.95
C GLU A 140 13.75 -15.20 -16.17
N GLU A 141 12.88 -16.19 -16.06
CA GLU A 141 11.44 -15.99 -16.17
C GLU A 141 10.88 -15.27 -14.94
N LYS A 142 11.33 -15.64 -13.73
CA LYS A 142 10.99 -14.89 -12.50
C LYS A 142 11.36 -13.41 -12.62
N LYS A 143 12.55 -13.14 -13.17
CA LYS A 143 13.00 -11.75 -13.39
C LYS A 143 12.12 -11.02 -14.41
N ARG A 144 11.82 -11.64 -15.57
CA ARG A 144 10.90 -11.04 -16.56
C ARG A 144 9.53 -10.73 -15.97
N ASN A 145 8.98 -11.66 -15.20
CA ASN A 145 7.70 -11.45 -14.52
C ASN A 145 7.77 -10.31 -13.50
N PHE A 146 8.87 -10.23 -12.75
CA PHE A 146 9.08 -9.15 -11.79
C PHE A 146 9.19 -7.78 -12.49
N ASP A 147 9.92 -7.68 -13.59
CA ASP A 147 10.03 -6.45 -14.38
C ASP A 147 8.66 -6.01 -14.93
N ARG A 148 7.85 -6.96 -15.46
CA ARG A 148 6.46 -6.70 -15.89
C ARG A 148 5.56 -6.24 -14.73
N LEU A 149 5.69 -6.86 -13.56
CA LEU A 149 4.95 -6.46 -12.36
C LEU A 149 5.23 -4.99 -12.02
N LEU A 150 6.51 -4.60 -12.03
CA LEU A 150 6.93 -3.23 -11.75
C LEU A 150 6.41 -2.24 -12.81
N GLU A 151 6.45 -2.62 -14.09
CA GLU A 151 5.94 -1.78 -15.18
C GLU A 151 4.44 -1.47 -14.98
N VAL A 152 3.62 -2.50 -14.77
CA VAL A 152 2.17 -2.34 -14.53
C VAL A 152 1.90 -1.50 -13.28
N GLN A 153 2.55 -1.81 -12.17
CA GLN A 153 2.31 -1.10 -10.93
C GLN A 153 2.79 0.36 -10.98
N ASN A 154 3.96 0.62 -11.57
CA ASN A 154 4.48 1.98 -11.69
C ASN A 154 3.57 2.86 -12.55
N ALA A 155 2.98 2.32 -13.61
CA ALA A 155 1.99 3.02 -14.40
C ALA A 155 0.75 3.39 -13.58
N ILE A 156 0.22 2.45 -12.78
CA ILE A 156 -0.92 2.69 -11.88
C ILE A 156 -0.56 3.75 -10.82
N SER A 157 0.60 3.62 -10.19
CA SER A 157 1.04 4.57 -9.15
C SER A 157 1.19 5.98 -9.69
N LEU A 158 1.81 6.12 -10.88
CA LEU A 158 1.99 7.42 -11.52
C LEU A 158 0.64 8.05 -11.91
N GLU A 159 -0.27 7.30 -12.51
CA GLU A 159 -1.62 7.79 -12.85
C GLU A 159 -2.36 8.33 -11.61
N LYS A 160 -2.36 7.55 -10.51
CA LYS A 160 -2.99 7.97 -9.26
C LYS A 160 -2.33 9.21 -8.67
N ASN A 161 -1.02 9.34 -8.77
CA ASN A 161 -0.30 10.51 -8.30
C ASN A 161 -0.57 11.74 -9.19
N LEU A 162 -0.62 11.58 -10.52
CA LEU A 162 -0.98 12.65 -11.45
C LEU A 162 -2.37 13.25 -11.13
N ALA A 163 -3.31 12.42 -10.71
CA ALA A 163 -4.64 12.86 -10.29
C ALA A 163 -4.65 13.71 -9.00
N MET A 164 -3.51 13.83 -8.31
CA MET A 164 -3.36 14.69 -7.13
C MET A 164 -2.87 16.09 -7.46
N ILE A 165 -2.35 16.33 -8.66
CA ILE A 165 -1.89 17.66 -9.07
C ILE A 165 -3.03 18.69 -8.97
N GLY A 166 -2.75 19.82 -8.36
CA GLY A 166 -3.70 20.90 -8.11
C GLY A 166 -4.53 20.76 -6.83
N LYS A 167 -4.52 19.56 -6.18
CA LYS A 167 -5.21 19.34 -4.90
C LYS A 167 -4.38 19.91 -3.74
N THR A 168 -5.06 20.32 -2.69
CA THR A 168 -4.46 20.66 -1.40
C THR A 168 -4.57 19.48 -0.48
N GLU A 169 -3.44 19.09 0.11
CA GLU A 169 -3.32 17.96 1.02
C GLU A 169 -2.77 18.38 2.37
N LYS A 170 -3.29 17.79 3.44
CA LYS A 170 -2.75 17.97 4.80
C LYS A 170 -1.53 17.09 5.00
N ILE A 171 -0.37 17.71 5.23
CA ILE A 171 0.91 17.02 5.32
C ILE A 171 1.42 17.07 6.76
N LEU A 172 1.63 15.90 7.37
CA LEU A 172 2.42 15.82 8.61
C LEU A 172 3.90 15.95 8.23
N VAL A 173 4.52 17.05 8.67
CA VAL A 173 5.92 17.35 8.38
C VAL A 173 6.83 16.52 9.27
N GLU A 174 7.70 15.70 8.68
CA GLU A 174 8.62 14.83 9.42
C GLU A 174 10.01 15.43 9.60
N GLY A 175 10.39 16.40 8.76
CA GLY A 175 11.67 17.09 8.84
C GLY A 175 12.24 17.47 7.48
N ALA A 176 13.53 17.80 7.48
CA ALA A 176 14.23 18.09 6.24
C ALA A 176 14.40 16.87 5.36
N SER A 177 14.32 17.07 4.06
CA SER A 177 14.63 16.03 3.07
C SER A 177 16.07 15.52 3.25
N LYS A 178 16.27 14.21 3.08
CA LYS A 178 17.60 13.59 3.20
C LYS A 178 18.61 14.10 2.17
N THR A 179 18.13 14.65 1.07
CA THR A 179 18.97 15.10 -0.07
C THR A 179 19.08 16.61 -0.17
N ARG A 180 18.17 17.38 0.46
CA ARG A 180 18.12 18.84 0.34
C ARG A 180 17.64 19.46 1.65
N SER A 181 18.49 20.26 2.29
CA SER A 181 18.19 20.90 3.58
C SER A 181 17.15 22.05 3.50
N ASP A 182 16.93 22.59 2.31
CA ASP A 182 15.93 23.64 2.02
C ASP A 182 14.53 23.09 1.70
N VAL A 183 14.39 21.75 1.68
CA VAL A 183 13.16 21.04 1.36
C VAL A 183 12.73 20.22 2.57
N LEU A 184 11.48 20.34 2.94
CA LEU A 184 10.84 19.49 3.95
C LEU A 184 10.22 18.27 3.29
N THR A 185 10.16 17.17 4.05
CA THR A 185 9.46 15.93 3.69
C THR A 185 8.39 15.64 4.72
N GLY A 186 7.26 15.20 4.27
CA GLY A 186 6.16 14.74 5.11
C GLY A 186 5.25 13.78 4.38
N HIS A 187 4.18 13.36 5.04
CA HIS A 187 3.23 12.40 4.50
C HIS A 187 1.81 12.95 4.50
N THR A 188 1.08 12.67 3.43
CA THR A 188 -0.39 12.86 3.38
C THR A 188 -1.09 11.93 4.37
N ASP A 189 -2.40 12.11 4.54
CA ASP A 189 -3.26 11.14 5.24
C ASP A 189 -3.16 9.74 4.61
N GLY A 190 -3.17 9.66 3.27
CA GLY A 190 -2.97 8.44 2.50
C GLY A 190 -1.53 7.88 2.51
N ASN A 191 -0.62 8.42 3.33
CA ASN A 191 0.77 7.98 3.44
C ASN A 191 1.63 8.21 2.19
N LYS A 192 1.26 9.13 1.32
CA LYS A 192 2.09 9.52 0.18
C LYS A 192 3.14 10.55 0.62
N ILE A 193 4.37 10.36 0.16
CA ILE A 193 5.50 11.27 0.44
C ILE A 193 5.30 12.57 -0.33
N VAL A 194 5.41 13.69 0.36
CA VAL A 194 5.36 15.03 -0.24
C VAL A 194 6.60 15.82 0.16
N ASN A 195 7.27 16.41 -0.83
CA ASN A 195 8.40 17.28 -0.66
C ASN A 195 7.99 18.73 -1.01
N PHE A 196 8.33 19.68 -0.16
CA PHE A 196 7.99 21.09 -0.36
C PHE A 196 8.98 22.02 0.36
N LYS A 197 9.09 23.26 -0.09
CA LYS A 197 9.92 24.27 0.58
C LYS A 197 9.23 24.79 1.84
N GLY A 198 9.97 24.94 2.93
CA GLY A 198 9.42 25.43 4.18
C GLY A 198 10.47 25.60 5.27
N SER A 199 10.07 26.25 6.37
CA SER A 199 10.95 26.40 7.54
C SER A 199 11.04 25.07 8.32
N PRO A 200 12.23 24.67 8.80
CA PRO A 200 12.39 23.52 9.70
C PRO A 200 11.54 23.58 10.97
N SER A 201 11.09 24.77 11.37
CA SER A 201 10.18 24.95 12.52
C SER A 201 8.80 24.31 12.32
N LEU A 202 8.44 23.92 11.09
CA LEU A 202 7.20 23.22 10.77
C LEU A 202 7.27 21.72 11.10
N THR A 203 8.43 21.18 11.45
CA THR A 203 8.58 19.76 11.82
C THR A 203 7.64 19.39 12.96
N GLY A 204 6.89 18.29 12.79
CA GLY A 204 5.88 17.81 13.74
C GLY A 204 4.51 18.47 13.58
N GLN A 205 4.35 19.45 12.69
CA GLN A 205 3.07 20.11 12.42
C GLN A 205 2.36 19.48 11.21
N ILE A 206 1.04 19.63 11.17
CA ILE A 206 0.22 19.33 9.98
C ILE A 206 -0.02 20.64 9.26
N VAL A 207 0.40 20.71 8.00
CA VAL A 207 0.31 21.90 7.16
C VAL A 207 -0.44 21.60 5.85
N ASP A 208 -1.03 22.63 5.26
CA ASP A 208 -1.69 22.50 3.95
C ASP A 208 -0.66 22.76 2.84
N VAL A 209 -0.57 21.80 1.89
CA VAL A 209 0.35 21.86 0.76
C VAL A 209 -0.43 21.60 -0.53
N LYS A 210 -0.31 22.52 -1.50
CA LYS A 210 -0.85 22.33 -2.84
C LYS A 210 0.12 21.49 -3.66
N ILE A 211 -0.34 20.38 -4.19
CA ILE A 211 0.48 19.49 -5.03
C ILE A 211 0.67 20.12 -6.40
N THR A 212 1.90 20.30 -6.82
CA THR A 212 2.27 20.94 -8.10
C THR A 212 2.90 19.99 -9.09
N GLU A 213 3.65 18.98 -8.61
CA GLU A 213 4.33 18.00 -9.44
C GLU A 213 4.29 16.62 -8.81
N THR A 214 4.53 15.58 -9.59
CA THR A 214 4.58 14.21 -9.11
C THR A 214 5.57 13.36 -9.86
N GLY A 215 6.13 12.38 -9.15
CA GLY A 215 6.78 11.19 -9.69
C GLY A 215 5.97 9.94 -9.34
N THR A 216 6.51 8.79 -9.67
CA THR A 216 5.89 7.49 -9.36
C THR A 216 5.76 7.27 -7.85
N PHE A 217 6.75 7.73 -7.05
CA PHE A 217 6.85 7.40 -5.62
C PHE A 217 6.71 8.60 -4.68
N ASN A 218 6.72 9.81 -5.19
CA ASN A 218 6.63 11.03 -4.40
C ASN A 218 5.87 12.13 -5.11
N LEU A 219 5.45 13.09 -4.34
CA LEU A 219 4.78 14.31 -4.77
C LEU A 219 5.66 15.49 -4.41
N THR A 220 5.52 16.58 -5.16
CA THR A 220 6.09 17.89 -4.84
C THR A 220 4.97 18.90 -4.73
N GLY A 221 5.10 19.85 -3.81
CA GLY A 221 4.07 20.86 -3.61
C GLY A 221 4.60 22.17 -3.07
N GLU A 222 3.67 23.09 -2.87
CA GLU A 222 3.91 24.42 -2.30
C GLU A 222 3.07 24.60 -1.05
N LEU A 223 3.69 25.11 0.01
CA LEU A 223 3.02 25.45 1.26
C LEU A 223 2.01 26.58 0.99
N ILE A 224 0.79 26.45 1.54
CA ILE A 224 -0.28 27.44 1.41
C ILE A 224 -0.36 28.29 2.68
#